data_3b123ec66d421ec245d9f76935e68c34
#
_entry.id   3b123ec66d421ec245d9f76935e68c34
#
_cell.length_a   1.000
_cell.length_b   1.000
_cell.length_c   1.000
_cell.angle_alpha   90.00
_cell.angle_beta   90.00
_cell.angle_gamma   90.00
#
_symmetry.space_group_name_H-M   'P 1'
#
loop_
_entity.id
_entity.type
_entity.pdbx_description
1 polymer ?
#
loop_
_entity_poly.entity_id
_entity_poly.type
_entity_poly.pdbx_seq_one_letter_code
_entity_poly.pdbx_strand_id
1 'polypeptide(L)'
;MAELSSINFKKTNPNNLAHNERITPPSYAIGGEILINRSMGEARALKETMINRAIETYTARTGQKFQSKSYEWSAVVNLKPSSTMQDLEKLATHLQEKYGFQCYQIAIHRDEGHINEQGEKVLNHHAHLEFITLDKETGKNNFRRELIKHQTLRDMQGEVAEILQMQRGVDKRLSGAKRIEP
;
A
#
# COMPACT_ATOMS: atom_id res chain seq x y z
N MET A 1 -12.84 -5.87 20.60
CA MET A 1 -12.58 -6.67 19.38
C MET A 1 -11.10 -6.55 19.03
N ALA A 2 -10.54 -7.64 18.56
CA ALA A 2 -9.16 -7.61 18.09
C ALA A 2 -9.06 -6.77 16.81
N GLU A 3 -8.08 -5.88 16.78
CA GLU A 3 -7.80 -5.04 15.62
C GLU A 3 -6.99 -5.84 14.59
N LEU A 4 -7.68 -6.27 13.54
CA LEU A 4 -7.08 -7.13 12.52
C LEU A 4 -6.30 -6.32 11.49
N SER A 5 -5.06 -6.72 11.27
CA SER A 5 -4.23 -6.19 10.18
C SER A 5 -4.58 -6.85 8.85
N SER A 6 -4.40 -6.13 7.78
CA SER A 6 -4.40 -6.67 6.42
C SER A 6 -3.60 -5.78 5.48
N ILE A 7 -3.05 -6.37 4.43
CA ILE A 7 -2.49 -5.66 3.29
C ILE A 7 -3.01 -6.29 2.01
N ASN A 8 -3.50 -5.46 1.08
CA ASN A 8 -4.03 -5.90 -0.20
C ASN A 8 -3.46 -5.03 -1.32
N PHE A 9 -2.87 -5.68 -2.33
CA PHE A 9 -2.30 -5.00 -3.50
C PHE A 9 -3.28 -4.97 -4.66
N LYS A 10 -3.34 -3.81 -5.32
CA LYS A 10 -4.05 -3.59 -6.58
C LYS A 10 -3.14 -2.84 -7.55
N LYS A 11 -3.36 -2.97 -8.85
CA LYS A 11 -2.69 -2.10 -9.82
C LYS A 11 -3.05 -0.64 -9.55
N THR A 12 -2.07 0.25 -9.66
CA THR A 12 -2.29 1.67 -9.44
C THR A 12 -3.27 2.24 -10.46
N ASN A 13 -4.26 2.99 -9.96
CA ASN A 13 -5.16 3.79 -10.78
C ASN A 13 -4.54 5.19 -10.95
N PRO A 14 -4.62 5.82 -12.13
CA PRO A 14 -4.12 7.18 -12.35
C PRO A 14 -4.65 8.23 -11.36
N ASN A 15 -5.83 8.00 -10.80
CA ASN A 15 -6.48 8.92 -9.86
C ASN A 15 -6.09 8.68 -8.38
N ASN A 16 -5.29 7.66 -8.07
CA ASN A 16 -4.98 7.31 -6.67
C ASN A 16 -4.35 8.47 -5.89
N LEU A 17 -3.42 9.21 -6.47
CA LEU A 17 -2.78 10.33 -5.77
C LEU A 17 -3.80 11.44 -5.43
N ALA A 18 -4.72 11.75 -6.34
CA ALA A 18 -5.78 12.72 -6.09
C ALA A 18 -6.78 12.20 -5.03
N HIS A 19 -7.10 10.91 -5.06
CA HIS A 19 -7.92 10.25 -4.05
C HIS A 19 -7.24 10.26 -2.68
N ASN A 20 -5.94 9.94 -2.63
CA ASN A 20 -5.18 9.89 -1.39
C ASN A 20 -5.09 11.25 -0.70
N GLU A 21 -4.96 12.33 -1.47
CA GLU A 21 -4.92 13.71 -0.98
C GLU A 21 -6.31 14.32 -0.77
N ARG A 22 -7.39 13.59 -1.10
CA ARG A 22 -8.77 14.06 -1.00
C ARG A 22 -9.04 15.36 -1.78
N ILE A 23 -8.43 15.52 -2.93
CA ILE A 23 -8.72 16.67 -3.82
C ILE A 23 -10.20 16.69 -4.16
N THR A 24 -10.80 15.51 -4.37
CA THR A 24 -12.25 15.35 -4.45
C THR A 24 -12.65 14.28 -3.42
N PRO A 25 -13.28 14.68 -2.30
CA PRO A 25 -13.74 13.73 -1.28
C PRO A 25 -14.75 12.75 -1.87
N PRO A 26 -14.66 11.45 -1.54
CA PRO A 26 -15.66 10.49 -2.00
C PRO A 26 -16.99 10.69 -1.27
N SER A 27 -18.08 10.27 -1.89
CA SER A 27 -19.45 10.41 -1.34
C SER A 27 -19.68 9.66 -0.01
N TYR A 28 -18.84 8.66 0.27
CA TYR A 28 -18.88 7.87 1.51
C TYR A 28 -17.97 8.42 2.62
N ALA A 29 -17.32 9.56 2.41
CA ALA A 29 -16.57 10.24 3.47
C ALA A 29 -17.53 10.85 4.48
N ILE A 30 -17.32 10.54 5.76
CA ILE A 30 -18.15 11.04 6.87
C ILE A 30 -17.42 12.07 7.73
N GLY A 31 -16.26 12.51 7.26
CA GLY A 31 -15.39 13.50 7.93
C GLY A 31 -14.48 12.87 8.97
N GLY A 32 -13.24 13.29 8.98
CA GLY A 32 -12.19 12.80 9.87
C GLY A 32 -10.82 13.27 9.41
N GLU A 33 -9.79 12.71 10.01
CA GLU A 33 -8.39 13.07 9.75
C GLU A 33 -7.87 12.38 8.50
N ILE A 34 -7.10 13.13 7.72
CA ILE A 34 -6.33 12.64 6.59
C ILE A 34 -4.89 13.09 6.78
N LEU A 35 -3.96 12.15 6.68
CA LEU A 35 -2.53 12.42 6.75
C LEU A 35 -1.84 11.89 5.50
N ILE A 36 -0.98 12.69 4.90
CA ILE A 36 -0.13 12.30 3.77
C ILE A 36 1.32 12.62 4.10
N ASN A 37 2.25 11.76 3.68
CA ASN A 37 3.67 12.01 3.85
C ASN A 37 4.29 12.86 2.72
N ARG A 38 3.63 12.90 1.56
CA ARG A 38 4.01 13.73 0.40
C ARG A 38 2.77 14.19 -0.34
N SER A 39 2.77 15.43 -0.79
CA SER A 39 1.72 15.94 -1.70
C SER A 39 1.69 15.15 -3.01
N MET A 40 0.60 15.25 -3.75
CA MET A 40 0.45 14.64 -5.07
C MET A 40 1.59 15.05 -6.02
N GLY A 41 1.99 16.33 -6.00
CA GLY A 41 3.09 16.83 -6.83
C GLY A 41 4.45 16.22 -6.45
N GLU A 42 4.75 16.19 -5.16
CA GLU A 42 5.99 15.58 -4.62
C GLU A 42 6.02 14.07 -4.89
N ALA A 43 4.91 13.38 -4.67
CA ALA A 43 4.80 11.94 -4.92
C ALA A 43 5.00 11.60 -6.40
N ARG A 44 4.41 12.38 -7.30
CA ARG A 44 4.56 12.21 -8.75
C ARG A 44 6.01 12.41 -9.19
N ALA A 45 6.67 13.47 -8.72
CA ALA A 45 8.07 13.74 -9.03
C ALA A 45 8.99 12.63 -8.51
N LEU A 46 8.76 12.16 -7.28
CA LEU A 46 9.53 11.04 -6.71
C LEU A 46 9.32 9.74 -7.49
N LYS A 47 8.07 9.43 -7.87
CA LYS A 47 7.73 8.27 -8.69
C LYS A 47 8.51 8.28 -10.01
N GLU A 48 8.50 9.39 -10.73
CA GLU A 48 9.22 9.54 -12.00
C GLU A 48 10.73 9.35 -11.81
N THR A 49 11.30 9.91 -10.75
CA THR A 49 12.72 9.71 -10.41
C THR A 49 13.03 8.24 -10.14
N MET A 50 12.21 7.55 -9.38
CA MET A 50 12.39 6.12 -9.08
C MET A 50 12.34 5.27 -10.36
N ILE A 51 11.37 5.52 -11.23
CA ILE A 51 11.22 4.80 -12.52
C ILE A 51 12.43 5.03 -13.40
N ASN A 52 12.84 6.28 -13.60
CA ASN A 52 13.96 6.62 -14.48
C ASN A 52 15.26 6.00 -13.97
N ARG A 53 15.54 6.07 -12.68
CA ARG A 53 16.72 5.43 -12.07
C ARG A 53 16.71 3.91 -12.24
N ALA A 54 15.56 3.28 -12.05
CA ALA A 54 15.43 1.83 -12.22
C ALA A 54 15.68 1.41 -13.68
N ILE A 55 15.16 2.16 -14.65
CA ILE A 55 15.38 1.92 -16.08
C ILE A 55 16.87 2.08 -16.44
N GLU A 56 17.50 3.14 -15.98
CA GLU A 56 18.94 3.38 -16.19
C GLU A 56 19.78 2.25 -15.57
N THR A 57 19.48 1.86 -14.33
CA THR A 57 20.17 0.78 -13.63
C THR A 57 20.01 -0.54 -14.38
N TYR A 58 18.80 -0.88 -14.81
CA TYR A 58 18.53 -2.10 -15.57
C TYR A 58 19.33 -2.15 -16.89
N THR A 59 19.27 -1.06 -17.65
CA THR A 59 19.97 -0.94 -18.94
C THR A 59 21.49 -1.01 -18.76
N ALA A 60 22.05 -0.33 -17.77
CA ALA A 60 23.47 -0.37 -17.47
C ALA A 60 23.97 -1.77 -17.06
N ARG A 61 23.15 -2.49 -16.27
CA ARG A 61 23.52 -3.83 -15.79
C ARG A 61 23.35 -4.95 -16.82
N THR A 62 22.33 -4.86 -17.68
CA THR A 62 21.97 -5.94 -18.61
C THR A 62 22.38 -5.68 -20.04
N GLY A 63 22.64 -4.41 -20.41
CA GLY A 63 22.80 -3.99 -21.80
C GLY A 63 21.53 -4.14 -22.65
N GLN A 64 20.39 -4.46 -22.04
CA GLN A 64 19.13 -4.70 -22.71
C GLN A 64 18.16 -3.54 -22.55
N LYS A 65 17.27 -3.36 -23.53
CA LYS A 65 16.18 -2.40 -23.43
C LYS A 65 15.21 -2.83 -22.32
N PHE A 66 14.85 -1.87 -21.47
CA PHE A 66 13.83 -2.08 -20.44
C PHE A 66 12.45 -2.33 -21.07
N GLN A 67 11.76 -3.40 -20.68
CA GLN A 67 10.47 -3.82 -21.26
C GLN A 67 9.38 -4.12 -20.22
N SER A 68 9.66 -3.98 -18.92
CA SER A 68 8.66 -4.23 -17.88
C SER A 68 7.50 -3.24 -17.97
N LYS A 69 6.28 -3.71 -17.74
CA LYS A 69 5.07 -2.88 -17.88
C LYS A 69 4.22 -2.79 -16.62
N SER A 70 4.17 -3.79 -15.78
CA SER A 70 3.26 -3.83 -14.61
C SER A 70 4.04 -3.65 -13.32
N TYR A 71 4.57 -2.45 -13.10
CA TYR A 71 5.39 -2.13 -11.93
C TYR A 71 4.82 -1.03 -11.02
N GLU A 72 3.63 -0.54 -11.28
CA GLU A 72 2.93 0.42 -10.43
C GLU A 72 1.82 -0.28 -9.66
N TRP A 73 1.96 -0.35 -8.34
CA TRP A 73 1.05 -1.06 -7.46
C TRP A 73 0.70 -0.21 -6.25
N SER A 74 -0.56 -0.32 -5.83
CA SER A 74 -1.08 0.31 -4.62
C SER A 74 -1.44 -0.76 -3.59
N ALA A 75 -1.14 -0.49 -2.33
CA ALA A 75 -1.55 -1.34 -1.23
C ALA A 75 -2.54 -0.60 -0.33
N VAL A 76 -3.60 -1.29 0.07
CA VAL A 76 -4.51 -0.83 1.14
C VAL A 76 -4.19 -1.64 2.40
N VAL A 77 -3.96 -0.94 3.50
CA VAL A 77 -3.56 -1.50 4.78
C VAL A 77 -4.57 -1.09 5.85
N ASN A 78 -5.16 -2.06 6.56
CA ASN A 78 -5.98 -1.77 7.73
C ASN A 78 -5.13 -1.24 8.87
N LEU A 79 -5.66 -0.26 9.58
CA LEU A 79 -5.01 0.37 10.73
C LEU A 79 -5.88 0.27 11.98
N LYS A 80 -5.24 0.33 13.14
CA LYS A 80 -5.89 0.63 14.41
C LYS A 80 -5.92 2.15 14.64
N PRO A 81 -6.77 2.67 15.54
CA PRO A 81 -6.85 4.11 15.81
C PRO A 81 -5.51 4.74 16.20
N SER A 82 -4.65 4.01 16.90
CA SER A 82 -3.33 4.47 17.35
C SER A 82 -2.19 4.31 16.35
N SER A 83 -2.42 3.73 15.18
CA SER A 83 -1.39 3.62 14.14
C SER A 83 -0.95 4.99 13.64
N THR A 84 0.34 5.17 13.42
CA THR A 84 0.96 6.44 13.04
C THR A 84 1.56 6.38 11.64
N MET A 85 1.85 7.56 11.07
CA MET A 85 2.62 7.65 9.81
C MET A 85 3.99 6.97 9.96
N GLN A 86 4.62 7.10 11.12
CA GLN A 86 5.91 6.46 11.40
C GLN A 86 5.84 4.93 11.37
N ASP A 87 4.75 4.33 11.85
CA ASP A 87 4.53 2.88 11.74
C ASP A 87 4.45 2.44 10.27
N LEU A 88 3.79 3.23 9.44
CA LEU A 88 3.68 2.95 8.00
C LEU A 88 4.98 3.18 7.25
N GLU A 89 5.79 4.13 7.65
CA GLU A 89 7.13 4.33 7.11
C GLU A 89 8.05 3.16 7.44
N LYS A 90 7.94 2.58 8.63
CA LYS A 90 8.62 1.32 8.99
C LYS A 90 8.16 0.16 8.11
N LEU A 91 6.86 0.05 7.87
CA LEU A 91 6.31 -0.96 6.97
C LEU A 91 6.82 -0.76 5.54
N ALA A 92 6.82 0.46 5.02
CA ALA A 92 7.34 0.77 3.70
C ALA A 92 8.83 0.42 3.57
N THR A 93 9.63 0.73 4.58
CA THR A 93 11.06 0.37 4.64
C THR A 93 11.24 -1.15 4.62
N HIS A 94 10.47 -1.89 5.40
CA HIS A 94 10.51 -3.36 5.41
C HIS A 94 10.16 -3.96 4.05
N LEU A 95 9.11 -3.45 3.38
CA LEU A 95 8.72 -3.92 2.05
C LEU A 95 9.78 -3.61 0.99
N GLN A 96 10.49 -2.50 1.12
CA GLN A 96 11.61 -2.18 0.25
C GLN A 96 12.81 -3.10 0.49
N GLU A 97 13.21 -3.30 1.73
CA GLU A 97 14.38 -4.13 2.09
C GLU A 97 14.16 -5.60 1.75
N LYS A 98 12.99 -6.14 2.01
CA LYS A 98 12.69 -7.55 1.79
C LYS A 98 12.22 -7.89 0.38
N TYR A 99 11.39 -7.04 -0.22
CA TYR A 99 10.74 -7.30 -1.51
C TYR A 99 11.19 -6.37 -2.64
N GLY A 100 11.93 -5.31 -2.34
CA GLY A 100 12.39 -4.33 -3.32
C GLY A 100 11.31 -3.36 -3.80
N PHE A 101 10.21 -3.20 -3.06
CA PHE A 101 9.13 -2.28 -3.41
C PHE A 101 9.43 -0.88 -2.89
N GLN A 102 9.57 0.08 -3.79
CA GLN A 102 9.86 1.46 -3.45
C GLN A 102 8.55 2.25 -3.25
N CYS A 103 8.32 2.74 -2.03
CA CYS A 103 7.13 3.51 -1.70
C CYS A 103 7.35 5.00 -2.00
N TYR A 104 6.45 5.61 -2.77
CA TYR A 104 6.54 7.04 -3.10
C TYR A 104 5.45 7.91 -2.45
N GLN A 105 4.39 7.32 -1.90
CA GLN A 105 3.41 8.03 -1.08
C GLN A 105 2.75 7.09 -0.06
N ILE A 106 2.48 7.64 1.12
CA ILE A 106 1.64 7.04 2.16
C ILE A 106 0.55 8.03 2.50
N ALA A 107 -0.71 7.57 2.49
CA ALA A 107 -1.86 8.34 2.93
C ALA A 107 -2.64 7.56 3.97
N ILE A 108 -2.91 8.18 5.12
CA ILE A 108 -3.77 7.64 6.17
C ILE A 108 -5.15 8.27 6.03
N HIS A 109 -6.18 7.45 5.91
CA HIS A 109 -7.56 7.87 5.85
C HIS A 109 -8.31 7.44 7.11
N ARG A 110 -8.86 8.41 7.84
CA ARG A 110 -9.71 8.24 9.01
C ARG A 110 -11.04 8.97 8.83
N ASP A 111 -11.44 9.20 7.58
CA ASP A 111 -12.61 9.96 7.17
C ASP A 111 -13.72 9.10 6.55
N GLU A 112 -13.47 7.82 6.40
CA GLU A 112 -14.42 6.84 5.85
C GLU A 112 -15.04 5.99 6.96
N GLY A 113 -16.27 5.56 6.75
CA GLY A 113 -16.97 4.71 7.70
C GLY A 113 -18.47 4.74 7.50
N HIS A 114 -19.20 4.51 8.58
CA HIS A 114 -20.66 4.55 8.57
C HIS A 114 -21.18 5.06 9.92
N ILE A 115 -22.44 5.47 9.93
CA ILE A 115 -23.16 5.78 11.16
C ILE A 115 -23.88 4.51 11.59
N ASN A 116 -23.67 4.05 12.82
CA ASN A 116 -24.33 2.87 13.36
C ASN A 116 -25.79 3.17 13.78
N GLU A 117 -26.51 2.13 14.22
CA GLU A 117 -27.91 2.26 14.66
C GLU A 117 -28.11 3.21 15.87
N GLN A 118 -27.05 3.42 16.65
CA GLN A 118 -27.00 4.33 17.78
C GLN A 118 -26.65 5.78 17.39
N GLY A 119 -26.42 6.06 16.11
CA GLY A 119 -26.04 7.36 15.59
C GLY A 119 -24.57 7.73 15.79
N GLU A 120 -23.73 6.75 16.13
CA GLU A 120 -22.29 6.95 16.34
C GLU A 120 -21.50 6.72 15.06
N LYS A 121 -20.43 7.49 14.85
CA LYS A 121 -19.49 7.28 13.74
C LYS A 121 -18.63 6.07 14.02
N VAL A 122 -18.68 5.10 13.12
CA VAL A 122 -17.76 3.95 13.08
C VAL A 122 -16.78 4.15 11.94
N LEU A 123 -15.55 4.55 12.29
CA LEU A 123 -14.51 4.87 11.31
C LEU A 123 -13.79 3.59 10.82
N ASN A 124 -13.52 3.57 9.52
CA ASN A 124 -12.66 2.57 8.88
C ASN A 124 -11.25 3.15 8.72
N HIS A 125 -10.39 2.86 9.71
CA HIS A 125 -9.00 3.32 9.69
C HIS A 125 -8.19 2.50 8.69
N HIS A 126 -7.66 3.14 7.66
CA HIS A 126 -6.82 2.47 6.67
C HIS A 126 -5.78 3.42 6.08
N ALA A 127 -4.80 2.85 5.40
CA ALA A 127 -3.81 3.59 4.66
C ALA A 127 -3.69 3.10 3.24
N HIS A 128 -3.32 4.00 2.35
CA HIS A 128 -2.87 3.71 1.00
C HIS A 128 -1.36 3.91 0.90
N LEU A 129 -0.66 2.91 0.39
CA LEU A 129 0.77 3.00 0.08
C LEU A 129 0.93 2.80 -1.43
N GLU A 130 1.57 3.75 -2.08
CA GLU A 130 1.81 3.71 -3.52
C GLU A 130 3.24 3.30 -3.81
N PHE A 131 3.42 2.27 -4.65
CA PHE A 131 4.70 1.63 -4.91
C PHE A 131 5.11 1.62 -6.38
N ILE A 132 6.42 1.75 -6.58
CA ILE A 132 7.11 1.24 -7.76
C ILE A 132 7.77 -0.08 -7.35
N THR A 133 7.42 -1.18 -8.02
CA THR A 133 7.95 -2.51 -7.71
C THR A 133 9.22 -2.84 -8.48
N LEU A 134 9.84 -1.85 -9.10
CA LEU A 134 11.18 -1.94 -9.67
C LEU A 134 12.21 -1.83 -8.54
N ASP A 135 13.10 -2.79 -8.49
CA ASP A 135 14.19 -2.82 -7.52
C ASP A 135 15.20 -1.70 -7.81
N LYS A 136 15.58 -0.93 -6.79
CA LYS A 136 16.49 0.21 -6.97
C LYS A 136 17.92 -0.20 -7.34
N GLU A 137 18.35 -1.40 -6.96
CA GLU A 137 19.71 -1.91 -7.18
C GLU A 137 19.85 -2.64 -8.52
N THR A 138 18.77 -3.22 -9.04
CA THR A 138 18.80 -4.04 -10.25
C THR A 138 17.94 -3.50 -11.39
N GLY A 139 16.96 -2.64 -11.09
CA GLY A 139 15.95 -2.18 -12.02
C GLY A 139 14.93 -3.24 -12.44
N LYS A 140 15.00 -4.46 -11.86
CA LYS A 140 14.07 -5.55 -12.17
C LYS A 140 12.73 -5.36 -11.46
N ASN A 141 11.65 -5.75 -12.12
CA ASN A 141 10.34 -5.78 -11.50
C ASN A 141 10.21 -6.97 -10.55
N ASN A 142 10.02 -6.70 -9.27
CA ASN A 142 9.89 -7.72 -8.23
C ASN A 142 8.45 -8.16 -7.96
N PHE A 143 7.44 -7.49 -8.52
CA PHE A 143 6.05 -7.94 -8.45
C PHE A 143 5.70 -8.83 -9.64
N ARG A 144 6.27 -10.02 -9.67
CA ARG A 144 6.09 -11.03 -10.73
C ARG A 144 5.58 -12.34 -10.13
N ARG A 145 4.82 -13.09 -10.90
CA ARG A 145 4.22 -14.37 -10.47
C ARG A 145 5.25 -15.35 -9.89
N GLU A 146 6.48 -15.34 -10.42
CA GLU A 146 7.57 -16.22 -9.97
C GLU A 146 8.07 -15.86 -8.56
N LEU A 147 7.99 -14.58 -8.17
CA LEU A 147 8.47 -14.05 -6.89
C LEU A 147 7.33 -13.88 -5.88
N ILE A 148 6.18 -13.37 -6.33
CA ILE A 148 5.02 -13.10 -5.47
C ILE A 148 4.03 -14.27 -5.57
N LYS A 149 4.31 -15.32 -4.82
CA LYS A 149 3.46 -16.50 -4.70
C LYS A 149 2.43 -16.30 -3.56
N HIS A 150 1.44 -17.16 -3.51
CA HIS A 150 0.45 -17.15 -2.42
C HIS A 150 1.09 -17.23 -1.03
N GLN A 151 2.18 -18.02 -0.89
CA GLN A 151 2.90 -18.09 0.38
C GLN A 151 3.57 -16.74 0.73
N THR A 152 4.19 -16.08 -0.25
CA THR A 152 4.80 -14.76 -0.06
C THR A 152 3.78 -13.73 0.46
N LEU A 153 2.58 -13.71 -0.13
CA LEU A 153 1.50 -12.81 0.33
C LEU A 153 0.99 -13.17 1.74
N ARG A 154 0.96 -14.46 2.09
CA ARG A 154 0.62 -14.90 3.45
C ARG A 154 1.66 -14.49 4.48
N ASP A 155 2.94 -14.63 4.14
CA ASP A 155 4.04 -14.21 5.00
C ASP A 155 4.00 -12.70 5.23
N MET A 156 3.72 -11.95 4.17
CA MET A 156 3.55 -10.50 4.22
C MET A 156 2.41 -10.06 5.16
N GLN A 157 1.29 -10.79 5.20
CA GLN A 157 0.20 -10.53 6.17
C GLN A 157 0.69 -10.64 7.62
N GLY A 158 1.51 -11.64 7.93
CA GLY A 158 2.12 -11.81 9.25
C GLY A 158 3.10 -10.69 9.59
N GLU A 159 3.93 -10.30 8.65
CA GLU A 159 4.90 -9.21 8.81
C GLU A 159 4.21 -7.86 9.08
N VAL A 160 3.14 -7.56 8.34
CA VAL A 160 2.34 -6.34 8.56
C VAL A 160 1.73 -6.33 9.95
N ALA A 161 1.16 -7.46 10.40
CA ALA A 161 0.61 -7.58 11.74
C ALA A 161 1.65 -7.30 12.83
N GLU A 162 2.85 -7.84 12.68
CA GLU A 162 3.94 -7.63 13.61
C GLU A 162 4.41 -6.18 13.64
N ILE A 163 4.67 -5.57 12.49
CA ILE A 163 5.15 -4.19 12.36
C ILE A 163 4.12 -3.20 12.92
N LEU A 164 2.84 -3.38 12.61
CA LEU A 164 1.76 -2.52 13.08
C LEU A 164 1.27 -2.87 14.49
N GLN A 165 1.81 -3.90 15.12
CA GLN A 165 1.37 -4.39 16.44
C GLN A 165 -0.15 -4.64 16.48
N MET A 166 -0.63 -5.35 15.48
CA MET A 166 -2.03 -5.73 15.29
C MET A 166 -2.15 -7.23 15.20
N GLN A 167 -3.36 -7.75 15.37
CA GLN A 167 -3.62 -9.18 15.21
C GLN A 167 -3.69 -9.55 13.72
N ARG A 168 -3.01 -10.61 13.33
CA ARG A 168 -3.16 -11.18 11.98
C ARG A 168 -4.56 -11.80 11.82
N GLY A 169 -5.22 -11.47 10.71
CA GLY A 169 -6.48 -12.12 10.33
C GLY A 169 -6.30 -13.62 10.04
N VAL A 170 -7.37 -14.38 10.19
CA VAL A 170 -7.38 -15.83 9.90
C VAL A 170 -7.25 -16.06 8.39
N ASP A 171 -6.43 -17.05 8.01
CA ASP A 171 -6.28 -17.45 6.60
C ASP A 171 -7.65 -17.84 6.02
N LYS A 172 -8.02 -17.29 4.87
CA LYS A 172 -9.30 -17.57 4.20
C LYS A 172 -9.55 -19.05 3.94
N ARG A 173 -8.51 -19.84 3.76
CA ARG A 173 -8.62 -21.29 3.59
C ARG A 173 -9.18 -21.98 4.84
N LEU A 174 -8.93 -21.38 6.02
CA LEU A 174 -9.41 -21.89 7.30
C LEU A 174 -10.76 -21.29 7.69
N SER A 175 -10.99 -20.02 7.37
CA SER A 175 -12.23 -19.32 7.74
C SER A 175 -13.37 -19.49 6.75
N GLY A 176 -13.09 -19.87 5.50
CA GLY A 176 -14.08 -19.91 4.41
C GLY A 176 -14.68 -18.55 4.02
N ALA A 177 -14.15 -17.46 4.57
CA ALA A 177 -14.69 -16.12 4.36
C ALA A 177 -14.60 -15.70 2.89
N LYS A 178 -15.70 -15.24 2.32
CA LYS A 178 -15.73 -14.62 1.00
C LYS A 178 -15.21 -13.20 1.09
N ARG A 179 -14.45 -12.77 0.05
CA ARG A 179 -14.03 -11.37 -0.07
C ARG A 179 -15.27 -10.51 -0.31
N ILE A 180 -15.48 -9.54 0.56
CA ILE A 180 -16.42 -8.44 0.32
C ILE A 180 -15.62 -7.37 -0.40
N GLU A 181 -15.94 -7.09 -1.65
CA GLU A 181 -15.40 -5.95 -2.37
C GLU A 181 -16.19 -4.70 -1.97
N PRO A 182 -15.51 -3.56 -1.71
CA PRO A 182 -16.18 -2.31 -1.41
C PRO A 182 -16.93 -1.76 -2.62
#